data_18aefa19a6d5e41871a9f3e1fc2460a5
#
_entry.id   18aefa19a6d5e41871a9f3e1fc2460a5
#
_cell.length_a   1.000
_cell.length_b   1.000
_cell.length_c   1.000
_cell.angle_alpha   90.00
_cell.angle_beta   90.00
_cell.angle_gamma   90.00
#
_symmetry.space_group_name_H-M   'P 1'
#
loop_
_entity.id
_entity.type
_entity.pdbx_description
1 polymer ?
#
loop_
_entity_poly.entity_id
_entity_poly.type
_entity_poly.pdbx_seq_one_letter_code
_entity_poly.pdbx_strand_id
1 'polypeptide(L)'
;GLVTHWHYDEADRPTHRTVNGETAEQWQYDERGWLTDISHISEGHRVTVHYGYDEKGRLTGERQTVHHPQTEALLWQHETRHAY
;
A
#
# COMPACT_ATOMS: atom_id res chain seq x y z
N GLY A 1 -0.72 19.53 18.26
CA GLY A 1 -1.73 18.73 17.61
C GLY A 1 -1.21 18.01 16.37
N LEU A 2 -2.04 17.18 15.79
CA LEU A 2 -1.71 16.45 14.58
C LEU A 2 -2.02 17.30 13.36
N VAL A 3 -1.06 17.37 12.43
CA VAL A 3 -1.25 18.02 11.13
C VAL A 3 -1.26 16.93 10.08
N THR A 4 -2.42 16.70 9.50
CA THR A 4 -2.62 15.67 8.49
C THR A 4 -2.80 16.30 7.12
N HIS A 5 -2.03 15.81 6.14
CA HIS A 5 -2.15 16.24 4.75
C HIS A 5 -2.40 15.03 3.88
N TRP A 6 -3.33 15.19 2.93
CA TRP A 6 -3.62 14.20 1.91
C TRP A 6 -3.03 14.65 0.59
N HIS A 7 -2.42 13.72 -0.14
CA HIS A 7 -1.85 13.97 -1.44
C HIS A 7 -2.55 13.13 -2.49
N TYR A 8 -2.75 13.69 -3.68
CA TYR A 8 -3.54 13.07 -4.75
C TYR A 8 -2.75 13.09 -6.05
N ASP A 9 -3.08 12.15 -6.96
CA ASP A 9 -2.51 12.13 -8.30
C ASP A 9 -3.36 12.98 -9.25
N GLU A 10 -3.03 12.96 -10.54
CA GLU A 10 -3.74 13.75 -11.55
C GLU A 10 -5.22 13.35 -11.72
N ALA A 11 -5.58 12.14 -11.32
CA ALA A 11 -6.94 11.64 -11.39
C ALA A 11 -7.69 11.77 -10.07
N ASP A 12 -7.18 12.59 -9.14
CA ASP A 12 -7.76 12.82 -7.81
C ASP A 12 -7.84 11.55 -6.94
N ARG A 13 -6.93 10.60 -7.18
CA ARG A 13 -6.83 9.41 -6.33
C ARG A 13 -5.82 9.66 -5.24
N PRO A 14 -6.11 9.28 -3.97
CA PRO A 14 -5.14 9.47 -2.90
C PRO A 14 -3.87 8.66 -3.15
N THR A 15 -2.71 9.29 -2.99
CA THR A 15 -1.42 8.63 -3.17
C THR A 15 -0.72 8.42 -1.84
N HIS A 16 -0.85 9.36 -0.93
CA HIS A 16 -0.32 9.17 0.42
C HIS A 16 -0.95 10.17 1.39
N ARG A 17 -0.87 9.81 2.66
CA ARG A 17 -1.31 10.66 3.76
C ARG A 17 -0.11 10.88 4.68
N THR A 18 0.18 12.13 4.99
CA THR A 18 1.25 12.48 5.92
C THR A 18 0.66 12.99 7.23
N VAL A 19 1.33 12.66 8.32
CA VAL A 19 0.98 13.16 9.65
C VAL A 19 2.23 13.81 10.20
N ASN A 20 2.15 15.10 10.51
CA ASN A 20 3.27 15.92 10.98
C ASN A 20 4.49 15.82 10.05
N GLY A 21 4.23 15.75 8.73
CA GLY A 21 5.30 15.71 7.72
C GLY A 21 5.86 14.33 7.43
N GLU A 22 5.41 13.29 8.13
CA GLU A 22 5.84 11.91 7.89
C GLU A 22 4.75 11.12 7.19
N THR A 23 5.13 10.30 6.22
CA THR A 23 4.18 9.47 5.49
C THR A 23 3.64 8.37 6.39
N ALA A 24 2.33 8.43 6.68
CA ALA A 24 1.65 7.43 7.50
C ALA A 24 1.06 6.32 6.66
N GLU A 25 0.52 6.65 5.49
CA GLU A 25 -0.08 5.69 4.56
C GLU A 25 0.27 6.06 3.14
N GLN A 26 0.37 5.05 2.27
CA GLN A 26 0.71 5.25 0.87
C GLN A 26 -0.07 4.27 0.02
N TRP A 27 -0.54 4.73 -1.14
CA TRP A 27 -1.32 3.93 -2.09
C TRP A 27 -0.72 4.04 -3.48
N GLN A 28 -0.73 2.96 -4.24
CA GLN A 28 -0.28 2.94 -5.62
C GLN A 28 -1.33 2.31 -6.51
N TYR A 29 -1.37 2.75 -7.76
CA TYR A 29 -2.37 2.32 -8.75
C TYR A 29 -1.68 1.91 -10.04
N ASP A 30 -2.30 1.00 -10.80
CA ASP A 30 -1.80 0.62 -12.12
C ASP A 30 -2.34 1.55 -13.20
N GLU A 31 -2.00 1.27 -14.46
CA GLU A 31 -2.43 2.07 -15.61
C GLU A 31 -3.95 2.14 -15.75
N ARG A 32 -4.65 1.13 -15.24
CA ARG A 32 -6.11 1.05 -15.32
C ARG A 32 -6.78 1.81 -14.19
N GLY A 33 -6.01 2.31 -13.24
CA GLY A 33 -6.53 2.98 -12.06
C GLY A 33 -6.91 2.04 -10.92
N TRP A 34 -6.49 0.79 -10.98
CA TRP A 34 -6.78 -0.17 -9.92
C TRP A 34 -5.69 -0.12 -8.86
N LEU A 35 -6.10 -0.24 -7.60
CA LEU A 35 -5.18 -0.19 -6.46
C LEU A 35 -4.27 -1.41 -6.48
N THR A 36 -2.95 -1.20 -6.54
CA THR A 36 -1.97 -2.28 -6.56
C THR A 36 -1.26 -2.45 -5.23
N ASP A 37 -1.10 -1.37 -4.49
CA ASP A 37 -0.33 -1.41 -3.23
C ASP A 37 -0.92 -0.47 -2.20
N ILE A 38 -0.96 -0.94 -0.95
CA ILE A 38 -1.26 -0.11 0.22
C ILE A 38 -0.13 -0.33 1.21
N SER A 39 0.43 0.77 1.71
CA SER A 39 1.50 0.72 2.70
C SER A 39 1.14 1.59 3.90
N HIS A 40 1.41 1.10 5.11
CA HIS A 40 1.18 1.89 6.33
C HIS A 40 2.18 1.46 7.40
N ILE A 41 2.32 2.30 8.42
CA ILE A 41 3.17 2.00 9.57
C ILE A 41 2.30 1.41 10.68
N SER A 42 2.66 0.24 11.16
CA SER A 42 1.97 -0.45 12.26
C SER A 42 3.01 -0.90 13.27
N GLU A 43 2.87 -0.46 14.52
CA GLU A 43 3.78 -0.81 15.61
C GLU A 43 5.26 -0.55 15.27
N GLY A 44 5.53 0.53 14.53
CA GLY A 44 6.87 0.90 14.13
C GLY A 44 7.43 0.13 12.94
N HIS A 45 6.61 -0.71 12.30
CA HIS A 45 7.03 -1.47 11.12
C HIS A 45 6.21 -1.04 9.90
N ARG A 46 6.81 -1.14 8.72
CA ARG A 46 6.11 -0.85 7.47
C ARG A 46 5.40 -2.12 7.01
N VAL A 47 4.09 -2.04 6.91
CA VAL A 47 3.26 -3.12 6.38
C VAL A 47 2.79 -2.73 5.00
N THR A 48 3.06 -3.56 4.01
CA THR A 48 2.65 -3.32 2.62
C THR A 48 1.81 -4.49 2.15
N VAL A 49 0.68 -4.18 1.50
CA VAL A 49 -0.17 -5.19 0.87
C VAL A 49 -0.14 -4.93 -0.63
N HIS A 50 0.23 -5.97 -1.40
CA HIS A 50 0.26 -5.93 -2.85
C HIS A 50 -0.92 -6.70 -3.41
N TYR A 51 -1.59 -6.13 -4.41
CA TYR A 51 -2.76 -6.74 -5.04
C TYR A 51 -2.46 -7.08 -6.50
N GLY A 52 -2.89 -8.25 -6.94
CA GLY A 52 -2.79 -8.67 -8.33
C GLY A 52 -4.17 -8.86 -8.94
N TYR A 53 -4.32 -8.50 -10.22
CA TYR A 53 -5.60 -8.58 -10.93
C TYR A 53 -5.42 -9.32 -12.24
N ASP A 54 -6.52 -9.94 -12.72
CA ASP A 54 -6.55 -10.54 -14.05
C ASP A 54 -7.02 -9.51 -15.08
N GLU A 55 -7.13 -9.92 -16.33
CA GLU A 55 -7.55 -9.05 -17.43
C GLU A 55 -8.96 -8.49 -17.24
N LYS A 56 -9.79 -9.15 -16.47
CA LYS A 56 -11.17 -8.74 -16.23
C LYS A 56 -11.33 -7.87 -14.99
N GLY A 57 -10.23 -7.55 -14.30
CA GLY A 57 -10.26 -6.73 -13.11
C GLY A 57 -10.59 -7.47 -11.83
N ARG A 58 -10.54 -8.80 -11.86
CA ARG A 58 -10.81 -9.61 -10.66
C ARG A 58 -9.53 -9.76 -9.86
N LEU A 59 -9.63 -9.67 -8.54
CA LEU A 59 -8.50 -9.84 -7.65
C LEU A 59 -8.02 -11.28 -7.70
N THR A 60 -6.81 -11.51 -8.18
CA THR A 60 -6.22 -12.86 -8.30
C THR A 60 -5.36 -13.22 -7.11
N GLY A 61 -4.85 -12.23 -6.39
CA GLY A 61 -4.03 -12.52 -5.22
C GLY A 61 -3.67 -11.26 -4.47
N GLU A 62 -3.20 -11.46 -3.26
CA GLU A 62 -2.68 -10.39 -2.42
C GLU A 62 -1.47 -10.93 -1.65
N ARG A 63 -0.48 -10.07 -1.45
CA ARG A 63 0.71 -10.41 -0.68
C ARG A 63 0.95 -9.33 0.35
N GLN A 64 1.03 -9.72 1.61
CA GLN A 64 1.33 -8.82 2.70
C GLN A 64 2.78 -9.00 3.10
N THR A 65 3.53 -7.91 3.22
CA THR A 65 4.91 -7.93 3.67
C THR A 65 5.10 -6.96 4.83
N VAL A 66 5.99 -7.31 5.75
CA VAL A 66 6.33 -6.45 6.88
C VAL A 66 7.83 -6.20 6.82
N HIS A 67 8.22 -4.94 6.80
CA HIS A 67 9.60 -4.52 6.70
C HIS A 67 10.01 -3.67 7.88
N HIS A 68 11.29 -3.76 8.25
CA HIS A 68 11.87 -2.87 9.24
C HIS A 68 11.96 -1.47 8.63
N PRO A 69 11.48 -0.40 9.31
CA PRO A 69 11.39 0.93 8.70
C PRO A 69 12.74 1.59 8.41
N GLN A 70 13.80 1.19 9.09
CA GLN A 70 15.12 1.78 8.92
C GLN A 70 16.03 0.98 8.00
N THR A 71 16.04 -0.35 8.16
CA THR A 71 16.91 -1.23 7.36
C THR A 71 16.23 -1.80 6.14
N GLU A 72 14.90 -1.69 6.07
CA GLU A 72 14.05 -2.26 5.02
C GLU A 72 14.16 -3.78 4.89
N ALA A 73 14.66 -4.44 5.94
CA ALA A 73 14.75 -5.89 5.96
C ALA A 73 13.36 -6.51 6.01
N LEU A 74 13.14 -7.54 5.19
CA LEU A 74 11.89 -8.29 5.20
C LEU A 74 11.79 -9.11 6.48
N LEU A 75 10.80 -8.81 7.32
CA LEU A 75 10.59 -9.50 8.60
C LEU A 75 9.56 -10.61 8.49
N TRP A 76 8.56 -10.44 7.61
CA TRP A 76 7.45 -11.38 7.49
C TRP A 76 6.73 -11.16 6.17
N GLN A 77 6.18 -12.24 5.59
CA GLN A 77 5.33 -12.13 4.42
C GLN A 77 4.28 -13.23 4.42
N HIS A 78 3.15 -12.92 3.79
CA HIS A 78 2.05 -13.85 3.62
C HIS A 78 1.41 -13.59 2.24
N GLU A 79 1.13 -14.65 1.51
CA GLU A 79 0.54 -14.55 0.19
C GLU A 79 -0.75 -15.36 0.15
N THR A 80 -1.79 -14.75 -0.40
CA THR A 80 -3.09 -15.39 -0.63
C THR A 80 -3.39 -15.32 -2.11
N ARG A 81 -3.84 -16.42 -2.69
CA ARG A 81 -4.22 -16.50 -4.09
C ARG A 81 -5.69 -16.87 -4.22
N HIS A 82 -6.35 -16.26 -5.19
CA HIS A 82 -7.75 -16.50 -5.49
C HIS A 82 -7.87 -17.17 -6.85
N ALA A 83 -8.65 -18.22 -6.93
CA ALA A 83 -8.92 -18.92 -8.18
C ALA A 83 -10.36 -18.66 -8.62
N TYR A 84 -10.54 -18.45 -9.92
CA TYR A 84 -11.84 -18.21 -10.52
C TYR A 84 -12.17 -19.23 -11.57
#